data_4ecf7493fb1c1db661827d38ce1622ef
#
_entry.id   4ecf7493fb1c1db661827d38ce1622ef
#
_cell.length_a   1.000
_cell.length_b   1.000
_cell.length_c   1.000
_cell.angle_alpha   90.00
_cell.angle_beta   90.00
_cell.angle_gamma   90.00
#
_symmetry.space_group_name_H-M   'P 1'
#
loop_
_entity.id
_entity.type
_entity.pdbx_description
1 polymer ?
#
loop_
_entity_poly.entity_id
_entity_poly.type
_entity_poly.pdbx_seq_one_letter_code
_entity_poly.pdbx_strand_id
1 'polypeptide(L)'
;MKLNFKILIIALSTLIVGCGSIDQSTKVRTSGSTFKGATIAVKVDVVLEVMRQEDMPNAFGKADLFGRKRDVGTTSVVYLGLNENNAVFLRRDVDISSSKTTMNSSPTVINQNSTSYHSGNVGGTSYSGTSTTYTAPIFLPPNTPKDRITGIREMEITVATLGESNFILIAGKILEVISADNNQIIFKLSDPE
;
A
#
# COMPACT_ATOMS: atom_id res chain seq x y z
N MET A 1 17.53 49.98 -5.84
CA MET A 1 16.48 48.99 -5.58
C MET A 1 17.06 47.92 -4.65
N LYS A 2 16.87 48.03 -3.33
CA LYS A 2 17.37 47.03 -2.34
C LYS A 2 16.32 45.95 -2.20
N LEU A 3 16.47 44.84 -2.90
CA LEU A 3 15.63 43.66 -2.76
C LEU A 3 15.87 43.09 -1.35
N ASN A 4 14.83 43.05 -0.55
CA ASN A 4 14.93 42.65 0.86
C ASN A 4 15.37 41.17 0.94
N PHE A 5 16.63 40.95 1.26
CA PHE A 5 17.28 39.65 1.46
C PHE A 5 16.56 38.77 2.49
N LYS A 6 15.81 39.37 3.42
CA LYS A 6 14.99 38.70 4.41
C LYS A 6 13.78 37.94 3.79
N ILE A 7 13.21 38.44 2.69
CA ILE A 7 12.09 37.79 1.98
C ILE A 7 12.58 36.54 1.24
N LEU A 8 13.79 36.56 0.71
CA LEU A 8 14.39 35.42 0.03
C LEU A 8 14.68 34.25 0.98
N ILE A 9 15.10 34.54 2.21
CA ILE A 9 15.38 33.52 3.22
C ILE A 9 14.07 32.84 3.69
N ILE A 10 12.98 33.59 3.84
CA ILE A 10 11.67 33.05 4.23
C ILE A 10 11.09 32.18 3.10
N ALA A 11 11.24 32.59 1.84
CA ALA A 11 10.79 31.78 0.71
C ALA A 11 11.60 30.48 0.53
N LEU A 12 12.86 30.46 0.92
CA LEU A 12 13.72 29.28 0.84
C LEU A 12 13.49 28.31 2.00
N SER A 13 13.08 28.82 3.19
CA SER A 13 12.79 27.96 4.34
C SER A 13 11.46 27.21 4.25
N THR A 14 10.50 27.65 3.43
CA THR A 14 9.24 26.97 3.19
C THR A 14 9.35 25.78 2.23
N LEU A 15 10.46 25.65 1.49
CA LEU A 15 10.70 24.52 0.59
C LEU A 15 11.27 23.28 1.27
N ILE A 16 11.59 23.32 2.57
CA ILE A 16 12.23 22.20 3.28
C ILE A 16 11.21 21.35 4.09
N VAL A 17 9.94 21.74 4.16
CA VAL A 17 8.89 21.00 4.92
C VAL A 17 8.17 19.95 4.08
N GLY A 18 8.83 19.38 3.10
CA GLY A 18 8.30 18.27 2.28
C GLY A 18 8.82 16.88 2.68
N CYS A 19 9.10 16.64 3.96
CA CYS A 19 9.36 15.28 4.43
C CYS A 19 8.02 14.61 4.77
N GLY A 20 7.34 14.06 3.74
CA GLY A 20 6.13 13.29 3.96
C GLY A 20 6.36 12.14 4.93
N SER A 21 5.60 12.10 6.01
CA SER A 21 5.43 10.89 6.82
C SER A 21 4.81 9.80 5.96
N ILE A 22 5.07 8.54 6.30
CA ILE A 22 4.38 7.41 5.65
C ILE A 22 2.97 7.38 6.23
N ASP A 23 1.98 7.70 5.41
CA ASP A 23 0.58 7.72 5.81
C ASP A 23 -0.08 6.36 5.56
N GLN A 24 -0.97 5.99 6.50
CA GLN A 24 -1.80 4.79 6.38
C GLN A 24 -3.15 5.15 5.76
N SER A 25 -3.66 4.26 4.94
CA SER A 25 -4.99 4.37 4.34
C SER A 25 -5.68 3.02 4.30
N THR A 26 -6.99 3.02 4.13
CA THR A 26 -7.79 1.80 4.01
C THR A 26 -8.55 1.80 2.70
N LYS A 27 -8.66 0.62 2.09
CA LYS A 27 -9.53 0.37 0.94
C LYS A 27 -10.57 -0.65 1.33
N VAL A 28 -11.84 -0.28 1.20
CA VAL A 28 -12.97 -1.12 1.59
C VAL A 28 -13.58 -1.78 0.36
N ARG A 29 -13.88 -3.06 0.47
CA ARG A 29 -14.65 -3.84 -0.51
C ARG A 29 -15.77 -4.57 0.21
N THR A 30 -16.91 -4.69 -0.46
CA THR A 30 -18.05 -5.50 -0.02
C THR A 30 -18.39 -6.50 -1.11
N SER A 31 -18.78 -7.69 -0.72
CA SER A 31 -19.35 -8.69 -1.60
C SER A 31 -20.90 -8.59 -1.52
N GLY A 32 -21.57 -8.89 -2.62
CA GLY A 32 -23.02 -8.93 -2.65
C GLY A 32 -23.66 -7.83 -3.52
N SER A 33 -24.97 -7.90 -3.64
CA SER A 33 -25.79 -6.96 -4.43
C SER A 33 -26.30 -5.84 -3.55
N THR A 34 -26.11 -4.58 -3.93
CA THR A 34 -26.66 -3.45 -3.18
C THR A 34 -28.01 -3.03 -3.75
N PHE A 35 -29.03 -2.96 -2.88
CA PHE A 35 -30.36 -2.50 -3.21
C PHE A 35 -30.86 -1.51 -2.15
N LYS A 36 -31.27 -0.32 -2.55
CA LYS A 36 -31.76 0.78 -1.67
C LYS A 36 -30.87 1.06 -0.46
N GLY A 37 -29.54 1.00 -0.64
CA GLY A 37 -28.56 1.31 0.41
C GLY A 37 -28.26 0.15 1.38
N ALA A 38 -28.91 -1.00 1.21
CA ALA A 38 -28.58 -2.23 1.91
C ALA A 38 -27.83 -3.18 0.96
N THR A 39 -26.96 -4.01 1.51
CA THR A 39 -26.23 -5.05 0.76
C THR A 39 -26.73 -6.42 1.17
N ILE A 40 -26.93 -7.30 0.20
CA ILE A 40 -27.33 -8.69 0.40
C ILE A 40 -26.11 -9.56 0.10
N ALA A 41 -25.69 -10.36 1.06
CA ALA A 41 -24.63 -11.37 0.88
C ALA A 41 -25.15 -12.75 1.27
N VAL A 42 -24.66 -13.79 0.58
CA VAL A 42 -25.00 -15.19 0.91
C VAL A 42 -24.04 -15.75 1.96
N LYS A 43 -24.44 -16.89 2.54
CA LYS A 43 -23.62 -17.61 3.51
C LYS A 43 -22.25 -17.95 2.93
N VAL A 44 -21.22 -17.80 3.77
CA VAL A 44 -19.80 -18.01 3.42
C VAL A 44 -19.22 -16.92 2.50
N ASP A 45 -20.00 -15.91 2.12
CA ASP A 45 -19.47 -14.75 1.40
C ASP A 45 -18.78 -13.77 2.34
N VAL A 46 -17.79 -13.05 1.78
CA VAL A 46 -17.12 -11.95 2.47
C VAL A 46 -18.03 -10.73 2.48
N VAL A 47 -18.63 -10.42 3.62
CA VAL A 47 -19.53 -9.27 3.76
C VAL A 47 -18.77 -7.93 3.81
N LEU A 48 -17.54 -7.97 4.34
CA LEU A 48 -16.67 -6.80 4.47
C LEU A 48 -15.21 -7.23 4.32
N GLU A 49 -14.48 -6.54 3.48
CA GLU A 49 -13.03 -6.64 3.39
C GLU A 49 -12.42 -5.24 3.46
N VAL A 50 -11.53 -5.04 4.43
CA VAL A 50 -10.79 -3.79 4.61
C VAL A 50 -9.31 -4.08 4.43
N MET A 51 -8.74 -3.59 3.32
CA MET A 51 -7.32 -3.65 3.05
C MET A 51 -6.64 -2.44 3.68
N ARG A 52 -5.65 -2.68 4.53
CA ARG A 52 -4.78 -1.67 5.10
C ARG A 52 -3.61 -1.44 4.17
N GLN A 53 -3.41 -0.20 3.80
CA GLN A 53 -2.34 0.22 2.89
C GLN A 53 -1.51 1.31 3.57
N GLU A 54 -0.24 1.36 3.25
CA GLU A 54 0.64 2.47 3.62
C GLU A 54 1.36 3.01 2.38
N ASP A 55 1.84 4.24 2.47
CA ASP A 55 2.64 4.83 1.39
C ASP A 55 3.90 4.00 1.16
N MET A 56 4.20 3.76 -0.11
CA MET A 56 5.40 3.00 -0.48
C MET A 56 6.65 3.81 -0.11
N PRO A 57 7.60 3.24 0.65
CA PRO A 57 8.82 3.96 1.00
C PRO A 57 9.72 4.16 -0.22
N ASN A 58 10.31 5.33 -0.30
CA ASN A 58 11.37 5.64 -1.26
C ASN A 58 12.76 5.15 -0.74
N ALA A 59 13.82 5.39 -1.50
CA ALA A 59 15.19 5.00 -1.14
C ALA A 59 15.68 5.56 0.22
N PHE A 60 15.05 6.61 0.73
CA PHE A 60 15.38 7.25 1.99
C PHE A 60 14.43 6.88 3.13
N GLY A 61 13.54 5.89 2.92
CA GLY A 61 12.55 5.46 3.90
C GLY A 61 11.40 6.45 4.13
N LYS A 62 11.19 7.42 3.22
CA LYS A 62 10.10 8.39 3.27
C LYS A 62 9.02 8.03 2.28
N ALA A 63 7.82 8.62 2.43
CA ALA A 63 6.70 8.41 1.52
C ALA A 63 7.08 8.70 0.05
N ASP A 64 6.50 7.93 -0.84
CA ASP A 64 6.65 8.12 -2.29
C ASP A 64 5.94 9.41 -2.75
N LEU A 65 6.64 10.22 -3.53
CA LEU A 65 6.10 11.47 -4.09
C LEU A 65 4.94 11.25 -5.07
N PHE A 66 4.80 10.04 -5.62
CA PHE A 66 3.75 9.68 -6.58
C PHE A 66 2.53 9.03 -5.91
N GLY A 67 2.49 8.96 -4.58
CA GLY A 67 1.37 8.40 -3.83
C GLY A 67 1.16 6.90 -4.04
N ARG A 68 2.19 6.15 -4.47
CA ARG A 68 2.10 4.69 -4.60
C ARG A 68 1.99 4.06 -3.21
N LYS A 69 1.14 3.02 -3.10
CA LYS A 69 0.87 2.35 -1.83
C LYS A 69 1.27 0.88 -1.89
N ARG A 70 1.52 0.29 -0.71
CA ARG A 70 1.71 -1.14 -0.53
C ARG A 70 0.73 -1.67 0.52
N ASP A 71 0.32 -2.92 0.36
CA ASP A 71 -0.57 -3.56 1.30
C ASP A 71 0.21 -4.02 2.54
N VAL A 72 -0.33 -3.72 3.73
CA VAL A 72 0.26 -4.10 5.03
C VAL A 72 -0.65 -5.00 5.84
N GLY A 73 -1.86 -5.24 5.39
CA GLY A 73 -2.76 -6.20 6.01
C GLY A 73 -4.17 -6.14 5.46
N THR A 74 -4.96 -7.13 5.84
CA THR A 74 -6.38 -7.23 5.45
C THR A 74 -7.19 -7.71 6.64
N THR A 75 -8.35 -7.08 6.86
CA THR A 75 -9.41 -7.58 7.74
C THR A 75 -10.57 -8.01 6.88
N SER A 76 -10.94 -9.27 6.95
CA SER A 76 -12.13 -9.81 6.25
C SER A 76 -13.15 -10.32 7.25
N VAL A 77 -14.43 -10.18 6.91
CA VAL A 77 -15.57 -10.65 7.68
C VAL A 77 -16.44 -11.49 6.79
N VAL A 78 -16.66 -12.73 7.19
CA VAL A 78 -17.45 -13.72 6.44
C VAL A 78 -18.70 -14.04 7.24
N TYR A 79 -19.86 -14.07 6.60
CA TYR A 79 -21.11 -14.48 7.22
C TYR A 79 -21.21 -16.03 7.29
N LEU A 80 -21.40 -16.58 8.49
CA LEU A 80 -21.49 -18.03 8.70
C LEU A 80 -22.92 -18.56 8.84
N GLY A 81 -23.91 -17.69 9.01
CA GLY A 81 -25.31 -18.05 9.23
C GLY A 81 -25.84 -17.56 10.56
N LEU A 82 -26.96 -18.14 11.01
CA LEU A 82 -27.57 -17.84 12.31
C LEU A 82 -27.21 -18.90 13.35
N ASN A 83 -27.00 -18.43 14.58
CA ASN A 83 -27.05 -19.24 15.78
C ASN A 83 -28.15 -18.66 16.69
N GLU A 84 -29.23 -19.40 16.87
CA GLU A 84 -30.47 -18.91 17.49
C GLU A 84 -30.99 -17.65 16.77
N ASN A 85 -30.92 -16.49 17.42
CA ASN A 85 -31.34 -15.20 16.88
C ASN A 85 -30.14 -14.26 16.60
N ASN A 86 -28.92 -14.80 16.58
CA ASN A 86 -27.70 -14.01 16.34
C ASN A 86 -27.09 -14.36 14.98
N ALA A 87 -26.73 -13.34 14.22
CA ALA A 87 -25.89 -13.49 13.04
C ALA A 87 -24.46 -13.82 13.46
N VAL A 88 -23.91 -14.87 12.90
CA VAL A 88 -22.56 -15.35 13.21
C VAL A 88 -21.62 -14.97 12.08
N PHE A 89 -20.49 -14.36 12.44
CA PHE A 89 -19.45 -13.94 11.50
C PHE A 89 -18.11 -14.52 11.90
N LEU A 90 -17.29 -14.83 10.92
CA LEU A 90 -15.87 -15.09 11.09
C LEU A 90 -15.10 -13.85 10.68
N ARG A 91 -14.42 -13.22 11.62
CA ARG A 91 -13.44 -12.18 11.35
C ARG A 91 -12.05 -12.80 11.19
N ARG A 92 -11.37 -12.44 10.12
CA ARG A 92 -10.00 -12.83 9.85
C ARG A 92 -9.14 -11.60 9.63
N ASP A 93 -8.14 -11.42 10.48
CA ASP A 93 -7.12 -10.38 10.35
C ASP A 93 -5.83 -11.01 9.84
N VAL A 94 -5.29 -10.45 8.75
CA VAL A 94 -4.03 -10.87 8.14
C VAL A 94 -3.06 -9.70 8.18
N ASP A 95 -1.87 -9.90 8.72
CA ASP A 95 -0.78 -8.95 8.70
C ASP A 95 0.22 -9.32 7.59
N ILE A 96 0.61 -8.34 6.78
CA ILE A 96 1.48 -8.52 5.63
C ILE A 96 2.73 -7.66 5.82
N SER A 97 3.89 -8.28 5.76
CA SER A 97 5.16 -7.58 5.61
C SER A 97 5.52 -7.52 4.13
N SER A 98 5.66 -6.32 3.60
CA SER A 98 5.98 -6.07 2.19
C SER A 98 7.36 -5.44 2.06
N SER A 99 8.18 -6.00 1.18
CA SER A 99 9.48 -5.41 0.81
C SER A 99 9.39 -4.45 -0.39
N LYS A 100 8.17 -4.08 -0.80
CA LYS A 100 7.94 -3.14 -1.90
C LYS A 100 8.46 -1.76 -1.55
N THR A 101 9.32 -1.23 -2.42
CA THR A 101 9.81 0.16 -2.38
C THR A 101 9.74 0.76 -3.76
N THR A 102 9.84 2.07 -3.87
CA THR A 102 9.85 2.75 -5.17
C THR A 102 11.02 2.34 -6.07
N MET A 103 12.08 1.79 -5.49
CA MET A 103 13.27 1.36 -6.20
C MET A 103 13.16 -0.06 -6.78
N ASN A 104 12.25 -0.88 -6.29
CA ASN A 104 12.14 -2.29 -6.70
C ASN A 104 11.47 -2.49 -8.06
N SER A 105 10.90 -1.46 -8.64
CA SER A 105 10.12 -1.54 -9.89
C SER A 105 10.90 -1.15 -11.14
N SER A 106 12.14 -0.68 -11.00
CA SER A 106 12.95 -0.23 -12.15
C SER A 106 14.13 -1.16 -12.39
N PRO A 107 14.36 -1.61 -13.62
CA PRO A 107 15.59 -2.29 -13.98
C PRO A 107 16.77 -1.32 -13.81
N THR A 108 17.85 -1.79 -13.27
CA THR A 108 19.08 -1.01 -13.17
C THR A 108 19.94 -1.29 -14.40
N VAL A 109 20.32 -0.24 -15.12
CA VAL A 109 21.25 -0.30 -16.23
C VAL A 109 22.61 0.20 -15.77
N ILE A 110 23.59 -0.67 -15.80
CA ILE A 110 24.99 -0.31 -15.47
C ILE A 110 25.74 -0.11 -16.77
N ASN A 111 26.10 1.12 -17.06
CA ASN A 111 26.98 1.45 -18.18
C ASN A 111 28.43 1.47 -17.69
N GLN A 112 29.25 0.60 -18.25
CA GLN A 112 30.67 0.53 -17.95
C GLN A 112 31.46 1.03 -19.16
N ASN A 113 31.92 2.27 -19.10
CA ASN A 113 32.83 2.81 -20.08
C ASN A 113 34.19 3.04 -19.42
N SER A 114 35.25 2.57 -20.06
CA SER A 114 36.62 2.82 -19.62
C SER A 114 37.34 3.68 -20.65
N THR A 115 37.92 4.76 -20.17
CA THR A 115 38.73 5.64 -21.02
C THR A 115 40.19 5.56 -20.53
N SER A 116 41.08 5.17 -21.42
CA SER A 116 42.53 5.13 -21.16
C SER A 116 43.24 6.21 -21.96
N TYR A 117 44.12 6.91 -21.29
CA TYR A 117 44.99 7.90 -21.92
C TYR A 117 46.36 7.29 -22.16
N HIS A 118 46.86 7.40 -23.37
CA HIS A 118 48.15 6.89 -23.75
C HIS A 118 49.03 8.07 -24.19
N SER A 119 50.25 8.11 -23.70
CA SER A 119 51.25 9.05 -24.18
C SER A 119 52.61 8.36 -24.22
N GLY A 120 53.40 8.69 -25.17
CA GLY A 120 54.73 8.15 -25.34
C GLY A 120 55.61 8.94 -26.27
N ASN A 121 56.84 8.56 -26.38
CA ASN A 121 57.80 9.16 -27.28
C ASN A 121 58.56 8.06 -28.06
N VAL A 122 58.54 8.14 -29.38
CA VAL A 122 59.23 7.18 -30.25
C VAL A 122 60.09 7.96 -31.23
N GLY A 123 61.39 7.72 -31.18
CA GLY A 123 62.34 8.37 -32.08
C GLY A 123 62.39 9.89 -32.01
N GLY A 124 62.13 10.48 -30.83
CA GLY A 124 62.07 11.93 -30.64
C GLY A 124 60.72 12.60 -30.97
N THR A 125 59.76 11.82 -31.43
CA THR A 125 58.42 12.31 -31.70
C THR A 125 57.46 11.90 -30.58
N SER A 126 56.82 12.87 -29.93
CA SER A 126 55.82 12.64 -28.89
C SER A 126 54.47 12.30 -29.51
N TYR A 127 53.79 11.31 -28.96
CA TYR A 127 52.39 11.01 -29.30
C TYR A 127 51.52 10.99 -28.04
N SER A 128 50.28 11.34 -28.19
CA SER A 128 49.25 11.20 -27.20
C SER A 128 47.97 10.70 -27.85
N GLY A 129 47.25 9.84 -27.15
CA GLY A 129 45.98 9.28 -27.64
C GLY A 129 45.05 8.90 -26.51
N THR A 130 43.79 8.80 -26.82
CA THR A 130 42.73 8.34 -25.91
C THR A 130 42.07 7.14 -26.53
N SER A 131 41.96 6.06 -25.75
CA SER A 131 41.20 4.87 -26.14
C SER A 131 40.01 4.77 -25.21
N THR A 132 38.80 4.73 -25.77
CA THR A 132 37.59 4.52 -24.99
C THR A 132 37.02 3.14 -25.33
N THR A 133 36.91 2.29 -24.34
CA THR A 133 36.30 0.96 -24.47
C THR A 133 34.85 1.07 -24.02
N TYR A 134 33.92 0.77 -24.91
CA TYR A 134 32.50 0.67 -24.62
C TYR A 134 32.18 -0.79 -24.31
N THR A 135 31.69 -1.03 -23.11
CA THR A 135 31.19 -2.35 -22.72
C THR A 135 29.67 -2.35 -22.86
N ALA A 136 29.11 -3.47 -23.31
CA ALA A 136 27.67 -3.62 -23.37
C ALA A 136 27.03 -3.35 -22.00
N PRO A 137 25.92 -2.60 -21.95
CA PRO A 137 25.26 -2.29 -20.70
C PRO A 137 24.77 -3.57 -20.03
N ILE A 138 25.00 -3.67 -18.73
CA ILE A 138 24.49 -4.77 -17.90
C ILE A 138 23.09 -4.39 -17.41
N PHE A 139 22.09 -5.14 -17.82
CA PHE A 139 20.73 -5.01 -17.35
C PHE A 139 20.53 -5.92 -16.12
N LEU A 140 20.37 -5.30 -14.95
CA LEU A 140 19.94 -6.02 -13.75
C LEU A 140 18.40 -6.00 -13.71
N PRO A 141 17.76 -7.17 -13.62
CA PRO A 141 16.30 -7.22 -13.51
C PRO A 141 15.86 -6.50 -12.23
N PRO A 142 14.63 -5.96 -12.20
CA PRO A 142 14.09 -5.35 -11.00
C PRO A 142 14.06 -6.40 -9.87
N ASN A 143 14.42 -5.97 -8.68
CA ASN A 143 14.33 -6.82 -7.50
C ASN A 143 12.84 -7.13 -7.26
N THR A 144 12.43 -8.39 -7.45
CA THR A 144 11.02 -8.77 -7.28
C THR A 144 10.63 -8.60 -5.81
N PRO A 145 9.73 -7.66 -5.49
CA PRO A 145 9.31 -7.45 -4.12
C PRO A 145 8.57 -8.70 -3.63
N LYS A 146 8.83 -9.08 -2.38
CA LYS A 146 8.18 -10.22 -1.73
C LYS A 146 7.24 -9.70 -0.66
N ASP A 147 5.97 -10.07 -0.78
CA ASP A 147 4.99 -9.93 0.28
C ASP A 147 4.97 -11.22 1.10
N ARG A 148 5.01 -11.11 2.41
CA ARG A 148 4.99 -12.23 3.32
C ARG A 148 3.90 -12.02 4.38
N ILE A 149 3.04 -13.00 4.56
CA ILE A 149 2.11 -13.03 5.69
C ILE A 149 2.92 -13.25 6.96
N THR A 150 2.78 -12.35 7.92
CA THR A 150 3.47 -12.37 9.22
C THR A 150 2.58 -12.77 10.37
N GLY A 151 1.26 -12.64 10.21
CA GLY A 151 0.29 -13.02 11.21
C GLY A 151 -1.08 -13.28 10.62
N ILE A 152 -1.79 -14.25 11.19
CA ILE A 152 -3.20 -14.52 10.91
C ILE A 152 -3.89 -14.68 12.25
N ARG A 153 -5.00 -13.98 12.45
CA ARG A 153 -5.89 -14.12 13.61
C ARG A 153 -7.31 -14.31 13.12
N GLU A 154 -7.99 -15.27 13.69
CA GLU A 154 -9.38 -15.55 13.41
C GLU A 154 -10.19 -15.46 14.69
N MET A 155 -11.38 -14.89 14.60
CA MET A 155 -12.29 -14.71 15.72
C MET A 155 -13.73 -14.79 15.24
N GLU A 156 -14.54 -15.63 15.92
CA GLU A 156 -15.97 -15.65 15.72
C GLU A 156 -16.63 -14.47 16.46
N ILE A 157 -17.56 -13.81 15.80
CA ILE A 157 -18.31 -12.68 16.33
C ILE A 157 -19.79 -12.96 16.13
N THR A 158 -20.58 -12.70 17.16
CA THR A 158 -22.03 -12.81 17.12
C THR A 158 -22.67 -11.43 17.26
N VAL A 159 -23.67 -11.16 16.42
CA VAL A 159 -24.41 -9.89 16.40
C VAL A 159 -25.89 -10.21 16.47
N ALA A 160 -26.61 -9.59 17.38
CA ALA A 160 -28.07 -9.75 17.47
C ALA A 160 -28.73 -9.29 16.15
N THR A 161 -29.72 -10.04 15.69
CA THR A 161 -30.47 -9.69 14.47
C THR A 161 -31.61 -8.71 14.74
N LEU A 162 -31.97 -8.52 16.01
CA LEU A 162 -33.06 -7.64 16.46
C LEU A 162 -32.61 -6.83 17.70
N GLY A 163 -33.06 -5.58 17.80
CA GLY A 163 -32.80 -4.71 18.94
C GLY A 163 -31.71 -3.69 18.74
N GLU A 164 -31.29 -3.04 19.83
CA GLU A 164 -30.30 -1.93 19.80
C GLU A 164 -28.85 -2.40 19.58
N SER A 165 -28.59 -3.71 19.60
CA SER A 165 -27.25 -4.30 19.46
C SER A 165 -27.06 -5.01 18.11
N ASN A 166 -27.79 -4.59 17.07
CA ASN A 166 -27.72 -5.20 15.73
C ASN A 166 -26.55 -4.68 14.87
N PHE A 167 -25.56 -4.05 15.48
CA PHE A 167 -24.40 -3.52 14.75
C PHE A 167 -23.08 -3.94 15.42
N ILE A 168 -22.01 -3.87 14.64
CA ILE A 168 -20.64 -4.11 15.09
C ILE A 168 -19.67 -3.15 14.40
N LEU A 169 -18.68 -2.65 15.17
CA LEU A 169 -17.59 -1.85 14.63
C LEU A 169 -16.42 -2.75 14.23
N ILE A 170 -16.06 -2.75 12.96
CA ILE A 170 -14.97 -3.57 12.42
C ILE A 170 -14.10 -2.71 11.50
N ALA A 171 -12.82 -2.60 11.85
CA ALA A 171 -11.82 -1.89 11.06
C ALA A 171 -12.24 -0.47 10.63
N GLY A 172 -12.90 0.27 11.53
CA GLY A 172 -13.37 1.64 11.29
C GLY A 172 -14.64 1.72 10.43
N LYS A 173 -15.40 0.63 10.27
CA LYS A 173 -16.72 0.60 9.62
C LYS A 173 -17.75 0.02 10.58
N ILE A 174 -18.94 0.57 10.57
CA ILE A 174 -20.10 0.04 11.28
C ILE A 174 -20.85 -0.87 10.30
N LEU A 175 -20.98 -2.14 10.66
CA LEU A 175 -21.82 -3.12 9.99
C LEU A 175 -23.09 -3.28 10.81
N GLU A 176 -24.22 -2.85 10.27
CA GLU A 176 -25.56 -2.98 10.84
C GLU A 176 -26.30 -4.13 10.17
N VAL A 177 -26.78 -5.10 10.95
CA VAL A 177 -27.58 -6.22 10.46
C VAL A 177 -29.05 -5.79 10.39
N ILE A 178 -29.60 -5.78 9.18
CA ILE A 178 -31.03 -5.44 8.94
C ILE A 178 -31.88 -6.70 9.06
N SER A 179 -31.40 -7.79 8.47
CA SER A 179 -32.08 -9.09 8.51
C SER A 179 -31.07 -10.18 8.20
N ALA A 180 -31.20 -11.34 8.82
CA ALA A 180 -30.37 -12.50 8.53
C ALA A 180 -31.18 -13.79 8.63
N ASP A 181 -30.82 -14.76 7.79
CA ASP A 181 -31.27 -16.14 7.86
C ASP A 181 -30.08 -17.09 7.65
N ASN A 182 -30.26 -18.39 7.71
CA ASN A 182 -29.16 -19.36 7.59
C ASN A 182 -28.45 -19.34 6.22
N ASN A 183 -29.00 -18.66 5.21
CA ASN A 183 -28.49 -18.68 3.84
C ASN A 183 -27.98 -17.31 3.39
N GLN A 184 -28.53 -16.23 3.94
CA GLN A 184 -28.21 -14.87 3.51
C GLN A 184 -28.31 -13.87 4.65
N ILE A 185 -27.65 -12.73 4.45
CA ILE A 185 -27.72 -11.56 5.34
C ILE A 185 -28.00 -10.31 4.53
N ILE A 186 -28.81 -9.43 5.10
CA ILE A 186 -29.05 -8.08 4.62
C ILE A 186 -28.45 -7.13 5.63
N PHE A 187 -27.51 -6.31 5.20
CA PHE A 187 -26.75 -5.41 6.09
C PHE A 187 -26.51 -4.06 5.45
N LYS A 188 -26.15 -3.10 6.27
CA LYS A 188 -25.71 -1.76 5.87
C LYS A 188 -24.31 -1.49 6.41
N LEU A 189 -23.49 -0.81 5.63
CA LEU A 189 -22.21 -0.31 6.07
C LEU A 189 -22.24 1.21 6.15
N SER A 190 -21.69 1.76 7.23
CA SER A 190 -21.52 3.19 7.43
C SER A 190 -20.17 3.50 8.08
N ASP A 191 -19.76 4.74 7.98
CA ASP A 191 -18.64 5.26 8.75
C ASP A 191 -19.11 5.62 10.17
N PRO A 192 -18.29 5.44 11.20
CA PRO A 192 -18.58 6.00 12.51
C PRO A 192 -18.55 7.53 12.43
N GLU A 193 -19.48 8.19 13.12
CA GLU A 193 -19.52 9.65 13.27
C GLU A 193 -18.36 10.18 14.12
#